data_6b9d5ab9a4ec9ac27fedc6187202b5c3
#
_entry.id   6b9d5ab9a4ec9ac27fedc6187202b5c3
#
_cell.length_a   1.000
_cell.length_b   1.000
_cell.length_c   1.000
_cell.angle_alpha   90.00
_cell.angle_beta   90.00
_cell.angle_gamma   90.00
#
_symmetry.space_group_name_H-M   'P 1'
#
loop_
_entity.id
_entity.type
_entity.pdbx_description
1 polymer ?
#
loop_
_entity_poly.entity_id
_entity_poly.type
_entity_poly.pdbx_seq_one_letter_code
_entity_poly.pdbx_strand_id
1 'polypeptide(L)'
;VYLVDRTIPMLPERLCNFICSLRPNEEKLAFSVIFDITEKGEVRDSRIVHTVINSDRRFTYEEAQQIIETKEGDFKEEVLTLDTIAKALREKRFSAISVYFKESKDANKLVEEFMLLANKTVAEKIGCVPKNKKAKVLPYRIHDLPDPEKLEKLSQFIARFGYKVRTSGTKTDISKSINHLL
;
A
#
# COMPACT_ATOMS: atom_id res chain seq x y z
N VAL A 1 3.32 -18.91 6.45
CA VAL A 1 3.52 -19.78 5.30
C VAL A 1 2.15 -20.18 4.74
N TYR A 2 1.93 -19.99 3.46
CA TYR A 2 0.69 -20.38 2.79
C TYR A 2 0.86 -21.78 2.20
N LEU A 3 0.03 -22.71 2.66
CA LEU A 3 -0.09 -24.04 2.10
C LEU A 3 -1.34 -24.11 1.23
N VAL A 4 -1.56 -25.25 0.55
CA VAL A 4 -2.71 -25.42 -0.35
C VAL A 4 -4.03 -25.39 0.43
N ASP A 5 -4.02 -25.94 1.65
CA ASP A 5 -5.21 -26.17 2.50
C ASP A 5 -5.30 -25.20 3.69
N ARG A 6 -4.20 -24.56 4.08
CA ARG A 6 -4.15 -23.70 5.27
C ARG A 6 -3.03 -22.68 5.25
N THR A 7 -3.15 -21.69 6.11
CA THR A 7 -2.08 -20.75 6.41
C THR A 7 -1.48 -21.05 7.77
N ILE A 8 -0.15 -21.24 7.81
CA ILE A 8 0.59 -21.38 9.07
C ILE A 8 1.16 -20.01 9.44
N PRO A 9 0.76 -19.42 10.58
CA PRO A 9 1.31 -18.14 11.03
C PRO A 9 2.79 -18.27 11.37
N MET A 10 3.54 -17.18 11.20
CA MET A 10 4.98 -17.12 11.53
C MET A 10 5.22 -17.03 13.04
N LEU A 11 4.26 -16.55 13.80
CA LEU A 11 4.28 -16.48 15.23
C LEU A 11 3.31 -17.51 15.83
N PRO A 12 3.53 -18.01 17.06
CA PRO A 12 2.55 -18.82 17.77
C PRO A 12 1.17 -18.15 17.78
N GLU A 13 0.10 -18.93 17.65
CA GLU A 13 -1.27 -18.39 17.53
C GLU A 13 -1.66 -17.47 18.68
N ARG A 14 -1.21 -17.77 19.92
CA ARG A 14 -1.45 -16.91 21.09
C ARG A 14 -0.87 -15.51 20.92
N LEU A 15 0.27 -15.38 20.26
CA LEU A 15 0.85 -14.05 19.93
C LEU A 15 0.11 -13.44 18.76
N CYS A 16 -0.06 -14.18 17.67
CA CYS A 16 -0.62 -13.67 16.43
C CYS A 16 -2.09 -13.23 16.59
N ASN A 17 -2.92 -14.09 17.20
CA ASN A 17 -4.38 -13.89 17.23
C ASN A 17 -4.88 -13.17 18.49
N PHE A 18 -4.03 -13.01 19.52
CA PHE A 18 -4.43 -12.38 20.79
C PHE A 18 -3.59 -11.15 21.11
N ILE A 19 -2.30 -11.31 21.41
CA ILE A 19 -1.46 -10.21 21.91
C ILE A 19 -1.22 -9.17 20.81
N CYS A 20 -0.87 -9.61 19.60
CA CYS A 20 -0.56 -8.74 18.47
C CYS A 20 -1.77 -8.36 17.62
N SER A 21 -2.95 -8.93 17.89
CA SER A 21 -4.17 -8.61 17.14
C SER A 21 -4.85 -7.38 17.73
N LEU A 22 -5.18 -6.43 16.88
CA LEU A 22 -5.89 -5.19 17.24
C LEU A 22 -7.40 -5.50 17.32
N ARG A 23 -7.78 -6.20 18.40
CA ARG A 23 -9.16 -6.62 18.63
C ARG A 23 -10.01 -5.45 19.13
N PRO A 24 -11.31 -5.38 18.76
CA PRO A 24 -12.19 -4.32 19.25
C PRO A 24 -12.43 -4.42 20.75
N ASN A 25 -12.64 -3.27 21.38
CA ASN A 25 -12.94 -3.11 22.82
C ASN A 25 -11.84 -3.62 23.75
N GLU A 26 -10.61 -3.69 23.28
CA GLU A 26 -9.44 -4.06 24.07
C GLU A 26 -8.33 -3.04 23.88
N GLU A 27 -7.67 -2.64 24.98
CA GLU A 27 -6.45 -1.82 24.88
C GLU A 27 -5.30 -2.64 24.31
N LYS A 28 -4.66 -2.11 23.27
CA LYS A 28 -3.53 -2.75 22.61
C LYS A 28 -2.37 -1.78 22.45
N LEU A 29 -1.17 -2.27 22.71
CA LEU A 29 0.06 -1.56 22.38
C LEU A 29 0.26 -1.61 20.86
N ALA A 30 0.49 -0.45 20.27
CA ALA A 30 0.72 -0.32 18.85
C ALA A 30 1.86 0.65 18.54
N PHE A 31 2.42 0.50 17.33
CA PHE A 31 3.31 1.47 16.73
C PHE A 31 2.54 2.15 15.61
N SER A 32 2.22 3.43 15.79
CA SER A 32 1.28 4.14 14.94
C SER A 32 1.96 5.23 14.11
N VAL A 33 1.48 5.37 12.89
CA VAL A 33 1.75 6.54 12.06
C VAL A 33 0.47 7.39 12.06
N ILE A 34 0.57 8.60 12.62
CA ILE A 34 -0.55 9.54 12.71
C ILE A 34 -0.35 10.60 11.64
N PHE A 35 -1.39 10.83 10.84
CA PHE A 35 -1.40 11.80 9.76
C PHE A 35 -2.38 12.94 10.03
N ASP A 36 -1.96 14.16 9.77
CA ASP A 36 -2.85 15.28 9.45
C ASP A 36 -3.00 15.34 7.93
N ILE A 37 -4.15 14.93 7.42
CA ILE A 37 -4.40 14.76 5.99
C ILE A 37 -5.68 15.46 5.57
N THR A 38 -5.66 16.10 4.41
CA THR A 38 -6.86 16.71 3.83
C THR A 38 -7.67 15.68 3.03
N GLU A 39 -8.93 15.96 2.77
CA GLU A 39 -9.79 15.15 1.89
C GLU A 39 -9.21 14.98 0.47
N LYS A 40 -8.35 15.90 0.03
CA LYS A 40 -7.63 15.82 -1.25
C LYS A 40 -6.38 14.92 -1.17
N GLY A 41 -6.16 14.22 -0.06
CA GLY A 41 -5.00 13.34 0.13
C GLY A 41 -3.67 14.11 0.25
N GLU A 42 -3.68 15.33 0.79
CA GLU A 42 -2.47 16.12 1.08
C GLU A 42 -2.09 15.92 2.54
N VAL A 43 -0.94 15.33 2.77
CA VAL A 43 -0.39 15.13 4.11
C VAL A 43 0.27 16.44 4.56
N ARG A 44 -0.29 17.09 5.60
CA ARG A 44 0.25 18.30 6.21
C ARG A 44 1.32 18.00 7.25
N ASP A 45 1.05 17.00 8.08
CA ASP A 45 1.99 16.52 9.10
C ASP A 45 1.87 15.01 9.28
N SER A 46 2.95 14.41 9.78
CA SER A 46 2.96 13.00 10.14
C SER A 46 3.93 12.72 11.29
N ARG A 47 3.52 11.89 12.24
CA ARG A 47 4.34 11.46 13.36
C ARG A 47 4.24 9.97 13.57
N ILE A 48 5.37 9.38 13.98
CA ILE A 48 5.51 7.96 14.25
C ILE A 48 5.74 7.82 15.76
N VAL A 49 4.83 7.14 16.45
CA VAL A 49 4.82 7.06 17.92
C VAL A 49 4.36 5.69 18.41
N HIS A 50 4.81 5.36 19.63
CA HIS A 50 4.21 4.27 20.39
C HIS A 50 2.87 4.74 20.94
N THR A 51 1.84 3.92 20.82
CA THR A 51 0.48 4.24 21.25
C THR A 51 -0.14 3.09 22.02
N VAL A 52 -1.10 3.42 22.85
CA VAL A 52 -2.12 2.48 23.32
C VAL A 52 -3.39 2.81 22.53
N ILE A 53 -3.93 1.84 21.85
CA ILE A 53 -5.16 2.00 21.07
C ILE A 53 -6.26 1.12 21.66
N ASN A 54 -7.49 1.60 21.54
CA ASN A 54 -8.70 0.81 21.76
C ASN A 54 -9.54 0.93 20.49
N SER A 55 -9.77 -0.17 19.80
CA SER A 55 -10.53 -0.17 18.56
C SER A 55 -12.02 -0.26 18.86
N ASP A 56 -12.81 0.66 18.36
CA ASP A 56 -14.25 0.69 18.55
C ASP A 56 -14.97 -0.36 17.72
N ARG A 57 -14.49 -0.62 16.51
CA ARG A 57 -15.14 -1.51 15.55
C ARG A 57 -14.13 -2.22 14.65
N ARG A 58 -14.38 -3.48 14.37
CA ARG A 58 -13.72 -4.26 13.33
C ARG A 58 -14.71 -4.50 12.19
N PHE A 59 -14.32 -4.15 10.97
CA PHE A 59 -15.09 -4.41 9.76
C PHE A 59 -14.50 -5.58 8.98
N THR A 60 -15.35 -6.34 8.32
CA THR A 60 -14.95 -7.17 7.18
C THR A 60 -14.86 -6.29 5.93
N TYR A 61 -14.19 -6.79 4.88
CA TYR A 61 -14.14 -6.07 3.59
C TYR A 61 -15.53 -5.92 2.97
N GLU A 62 -16.39 -6.91 3.16
CA GLU A 62 -17.76 -6.93 2.68
C GLU A 62 -18.62 -5.85 3.37
N GLU A 63 -18.55 -5.76 4.70
CA GLU A 63 -19.24 -4.73 5.48
C GLU A 63 -18.79 -3.32 5.07
N ALA A 64 -17.47 -3.09 4.99
CA ALA A 64 -16.93 -1.81 4.58
C ALA A 64 -17.34 -1.45 3.13
N GLN A 65 -17.34 -2.43 2.21
CA GLN A 65 -17.79 -2.22 0.85
C GLN A 65 -19.29 -1.87 0.78
N GLN A 66 -20.12 -2.56 1.55
CA GLN A 66 -21.53 -2.26 1.63
C GLN A 66 -21.78 -0.82 2.09
N ILE A 67 -21.04 -0.34 3.13
CA ILE A 67 -21.16 1.05 3.59
C ILE A 67 -20.76 2.03 2.49
N ILE A 68 -19.70 1.76 1.73
CA ILE A 68 -19.26 2.61 0.61
C ILE A 68 -20.34 2.69 -0.48
N GLU A 69 -20.99 1.58 -0.80
CA GLU A 69 -22.00 1.49 -1.86
C GLU A 69 -23.36 2.07 -1.44
N THR A 70 -23.86 1.69 -0.26
CA THR A 70 -25.20 2.07 0.22
C THR A 70 -25.22 3.41 0.93
N LYS A 71 -24.06 3.87 1.43
CA LYS A 71 -23.91 5.04 2.29
C LYS A 71 -24.71 4.94 3.61
N GLU A 72 -24.91 3.71 4.07
CA GLU A 72 -25.62 3.37 5.31
C GLU A 72 -24.79 2.39 6.13
N GLY A 73 -24.90 2.47 7.46
CA GLY A 73 -24.24 1.57 8.42
C GLY A 73 -23.45 2.30 9.50
N ASP A 74 -22.81 1.52 10.36
CA ASP A 74 -21.99 2.03 11.47
C ASP A 74 -20.75 2.76 10.93
N PHE A 75 -20.41 3.92 11.54
CA PHE A 75 -19.24 4.73 11.15
C PHE A 75 -19.22 5.11 9.68
N LYS A 76 -20.40 5.33 9.09
CA LYS A 76 -20.50 5.65 7.65
C LYS A 76 -19.73 6.90 7.25
N GLU A 77 -19.73 7.94 8.10
CA GLU A 77 -19.06 9.20 7.80
C GLU A 77 -17.55 9.03 7.76
N GLU A 78 -17.00 8.28 8.70
CA GLU A 78 -15.58 7.94 8.77
C GLU A 78 -15.16 7.08 7.57
N VAL A 79 -15.92 6.03 7.27
CA VAL A 79 -15.64 5.13 6.15
C VAL A 79 -15.69 5.87 4.81
N LEU A 80 -16.69 6.73 4.58
CA LEU A 80 -16.81 7.51 3.34
C LEU A 80 -15.72 8.57 3.22
N THR A 81 -15.34 9.20 4.32
CA THR A 81 -14.23 10.16 4.35
C THR A 81 -12.92 9.47 4.01
N LEU A 82 -12.65 8.30 4.61
CA LEU A 82 -11.47 7.51 4.31
C LEU A 82 -11.45 7.02 2.86
N ASP A 83 -12.58 6.60 2.31
CA ASP A 83 -12.70 6.21 0.90
C ASP A 83 -12.40 7.38 -0.05
N THR A 84 -12.90 8.58 0.27
CA THR A 84 -12.62 9.79 -0.51
C THR A 84 -11.12 10.11 -0.52
N ILE A 85 -10.48 10.07 0.65
CA ILE A 85 -9.04 10.29 0.78
C ILE A 85 -8.25 9.21 0.03
N ALA A 86 -8.65 7.94 0.14
CA ALA A 86 -7.99 6.83 -0.53
C ALA A 86 -8.08 6.97 -2.07
N LYS A 87 -9.21 7.39 -2.60
CA LYS A 87 -9.38 7.69 -4.04
C LYS A 87 -8.45 8.81 -4.49
N ALA A 88 -8.37 9.90 -3.73
CA ALA A 88 -7.46 11.01 -4.02
C ALA A 88 -5.98 10.59 -3.97
N LEU A 89 -5.57 9.78 -2.99
CA LEU A 89 -4.22 9.22 -2.89
C LEU A 89 -3.91 8.33 -4.09
N ARG A 90 -4.88 7.48 -4.49
CA ARG A 90 -4.75 6.57 -5.61
C ARG A 90 -4.59 7.32 -6.93
N GLU A 91 -5.38 8.34 -7.20
CA GLU A 91 -5.25 9.19 -8.39
C GLU A 91 -3.85 9.82 -8.49
N LYS A 92 -3.35 10.39 -7.39
CA LYS A 92 -1.98 10.93 -7.33
C LYS A 92 -0.92 9.88 -7.62
N ARG A 93 -1.09 8.67 -7.15
CA ARG A 93 -0.15 7.57 -7.36
C ARG A 93 -0.19 7.07 -8.80
N PHE A 94 -1.37 6.94 -9.40
CA PHE A 94 -1.52 6.46 -10.78
C PHE A 94 -1.10 7.48 -11.82
N SER A 95 -1.20 8.77 -11.54
CA SER A 95 -0.63 9.80 -12.42
C SER A 95 0.91 9.69 -12.53
N ALA A 96 1.54 8.99 -11.58
CA ALA A 96 2.98 8.78 -11.54
C ALA A 96 3.44 7.40 -12.06
N ILE A 97 2.70 6.31 -11.86
CA ILE A 97 3.08 4.92 -12.27
C ILE A 97 1.89 3.95 -12.09
N SER A 98 1.51 3.15 -13.06
CA SER A 98 1.42 1.68 -13.09
C SER A 98 0.13 1.03 -13.58
N VAL A 99 0.34 -0.16 -14.15
CA VAL A 99 -0.68 -1.15 -14.53
C VAL A 99 -1.07 -2.00 -13.35
N TYR A 100 -2.37 -2.17 -13.15
CA TYR A 100 -2.87 -3.15 -12.20
C TYR A 100 -4.12 -3.83 -12.75
N PHE A 101 -4.06 -5.18 -12.91
CA PHE A 101 -5.12 -5.98 -13.51
C PHE A 101 -5.94 -6.80 -12.51
N LYS A 102 -5.96 -6.47 -11.25
CA LYS A 102 -6.80 -7.18 -10.29
C LYS A 102 -8.06 -6.40 -10.02
N GLU A 103 -9.22 -7.00 -10.27
CA GLU A 103 -10.48 -6.50 -9.74
C GLU A 103 -10.39 -6.47 -8.22
N SER A 104 -10.26 -5.29 -7.66
CA SER A 104 -10.33 -5.07 -6.22
C SER A 104 -11.44 -4.08 -5.93
N LYS A 105 -12.25 -4.39 -4.94
CA LYS A 105 -13.33 -3.52 -4.47
C LYS A 105 -12.75 -2.29 -3.77
N ASP A 106 -13.54 -1.24 -3.61
CA ASP A 106 -13.08 0.03 -3.04
C ASP A 106 -12.61 -0.10 -1.59
N ALA A 107 -13.23 -0.95 -0.79
CA ALA A 107 -12.77 -1.27 0.56
C ALA A 107 -11.34 -1.85 0.59
N ASN A 108 -10.98 -2.70 -0.38
CA ASN A 108 -9.61 -3.23 -0.48
C ASN A 108 -8.62 -2.13 -0.89
N LYS A 109 -9.02 -1.27 -1.84
CA LYS A 109 -8.21 -0.14 -2.30
C LYS A 109 -7.97 0.88 -1.19
N LEU A 110 -8.99 1.14 -0.36
CA LEU A 110 -8.88 2.00 0.81
C LEU A 110 -7.75 1.54 1.73
N VAL A 111 -7.78 0.27 2.15
CA VAL A 111 -6.74 -0.28 3.02
C VAL A 111 -5.36 -0.23 2.35
N GLU A 112 -5.27 -0.59 1.06
CA GLU A 112 -4.03 -0.55 0.28
C GLU A 112 -3.39 0.85 0.29
N GLU A 113 -4.15 1.91 0.01
CA GLU A 113 -3.59 3.26 -0.08
C GLU A 113 -3.07 3.77 1.27
N PHE A 114 -3.79 3.52 2.38
CA PHE A 114 -3.29 3.90 3.71
C PHE A 114 -2.09 3.06 4.15
N MET A 115 -2.03 1.78 3.81
CA MET A 115 -0.84 0.95 4.04
C MET A 115 0.38 1.48 3.26
N LEU A 116 0.20 1.82 1.99
CA LEU A 116 1.26 2.39 1.16
C LEU A 116 1.73 3.75 1.68
N LEU A 117 0.80 4.62 2.10
CA LEU A 117 1.10 5.90 2.70
C LEU A 117 1.95 5.73 3.97
N ALA A 118 1.52 4.86 4.89
CA ALA A 118 2.26 4.58 6.12
C ALA A 118 3.66 4.01 5.84
N ASN A 119 3.75 3.00 4.98
CA ASN A 119 5.03 2.37 4.61
C ASN A 119 6.00 3.37 3.99
N LYS A 120 5.53 4.20 3.06
CA LYS A 120 6.34 5.25 2.43
C LYS A 120 6.84 6.26 3.46
N THR A 121 5.96 6.76 4.32
CA THR A 121 6.31 7.75 5.35
C THR A 121 7.35 7.21 6.32
N VAL A 122 7.23 5.97 6.77
CA VAL A 122 8.20 5.32 7.65
C VAL A 122 9.53 5.14 6.93
N ALA A 123 9.52 4.65 5.69
CA ALA A 123 10.73 4.44 4.90
C ALA A 123 11.48 5.75 4.65
N GLU A 124 10.77 6.83 4.33
CA GLU A 124 11.37 8.16 4.13
C GLU A 124 11.96 8.71 5.44
N LYS A 125 11.23 8.64 6.56
CA LYS A 125 11.74 9.12 7.87
C LYS A 125 12.94 8.35 8.39
N ILE A 126 13.07 7.08 8.04
CA ILE A 126 14.20 6.24 8.48
C ILE A 126 15.34 6.26 7.45
N GLY A 127 15.03 6.16 6.17
CA GLY A 127 15.99 5.99 5.07
C GLY A 127 16.54 7.30 4.50
N CYS A 128 15.71 8.35 4.43
CA CYS A 128 16.13 9.65 3.90
C CYS A 128 16.74 10.52 4.97
N VAL A 129 17.99 10.24 5.34
CA VAL A 129 18.72 10.99 6.37
C VAL A 129 19.57 12.08 5.71
N PRO A 130 19.60 13.31 6.25
CA PRO A 130 20.51 14.36 5.78
C PRO A 130 21.96 13.90 5.76
N LYS A 131 22.76 14.40 4.79
CA LYS A 131 24.17 13.99 4.59
C LYS A 131 25.07 14.10 5.83
N ASN A 132 24.70 14.94 6.79
CA ASN A 132 25.41 15.18 8.05
C ASN A 132 24.94 14.32 9.22
N LYS A 133 23.99 13.43 9.02
CA LYS A 133 23.49 12.51 10.06
C LYS A 133 23.83 11.06 9.71
N LYS A 134 24.09 10.25 10.73
CA LYS A 134 24.33 8.82 10.57
C LYS A 134 23.03 8.13 10.14
N ALA A 135 23.08 7.42 9.02
CA ALA A 135 21.95 6.62 8.54
C ALA A 135 21.59 5.51 9.56
N LYS A 136 20.31 5.29 9.73
CA LYS A 136 19.81 4.16 10.53
C LYS A 136 19.86 2.88 9.71
N VAL A 137 20.07 1.75 10.37
CA VAL A 137 19.98 0.44 9.72
C VAL A 137 18.53 0.14 9.41
N LEU A 138 18.25 -0.13 8.14
CA LEU A 138 16.92 -0.47 7.63
C LEU A 138 17.03 -1.64 6.65
N PRO A 139 16.24 -2.72 6.77
CA PRO A 139 16.21 -3.76 5.78
C PRO A 139 15.52 -3.24 4.50
N TYR A 140 16.19 -3.37 3.37
CA TYR A 140 15.64 -3.02 2.05
C TYR A 140 15.28 -4.28 1.29
N ARG A 141 14.12 -4.27 0.65
CA ARG A 141 13.78 -5.27 -0.35
C ARG A 141 14.29 -4.79 -1.71
N ILE A 142 15.32 -5.46 -2.19
CA ILE A 142 15.93 -5.16 -3.49
C ILE A 142 15.26 -6.03 -4.55
N HIS A 143 14.98 -5.44 -5.71
CA HIS A 143 14.56 -6.15 -6.90
C HIS A 143 15.64 -6.03 -7.96
N ASP A 144 16.01 -7.16 -8.54
CA ASP A 144 16.92 -7.21 -9.66
C ASP A 144 16.40 -6.48 -10.90
N LEU A 145 17.26 -6.30 -11.87
CA LEU A 145 16.84 -5.80 -13.18
C LEU A 145 15.85 -6.79 -13.81
N PRO A 146 14.92 -6.32 -14.63
CA PRO A 146 14.05 -7.19 -15.40
C PRO A 146 14.87 -8.16 -16.25
N ASP A 147 14.41 -9.40 -16.38
CA ASP A 147 15.02 -10.44 -17.20
C ASP A 147 15.05 -9.97 -18.68
N PRO A 148 16.25 -9.88 -19.30
CA PRO A 148 16.39 -9.40 -20.67
C PRO A 148 15.62 -10.24 -21.69
N GLU A 149 15.57 -11.55 -21.52
CA GLU A 149 14.85 -12.44 -22.44
C GLU A 149 13.33 -12.21 -22.38
N LYS A 150 12.80 -11.96 -21.17
CA LYS A 150 11.38 -11.66 -21.00
C LYS A 150 11.03 -10.28 -21.58
N LEU A 151 11.91 -9.30 -21.43
CA LEU A 151 11.75 -7.98 -22.04
C LEU A 151 11.76 -8.07 -23.57
N GLU A 152 12.68 -8.86 -24.14
CA GLU A 152 12.76 -9.06 -25.57
C GLU A 152 11.50 -9.74 -26.12
N LYS A 153 11.02 -10.81 -25.47
CA LYS A 153 9.76 -11.48 -25.83
C LYS A 153 8.57 -10.51 -25.76
N LEU A 154 8.51 -9.68 -24.70
CA LEU A 154 7.47 -8.63 -24.59
C LEU A 154 7.58 -7.66 -25.74
N SER A 155 8.77 -7.15 -26.04
CA SER A 155 9.02 -6.20 -27.13
C SER A 155 8.56 -6.75 -28.48
N GLN A 156 8.91 -7.98 -28.80
CA GLN A 156 8.46 -8.67 -30.03
C GLN A 156 6.95 -8.87 -30.09
N PHE A 157 6.34 -9.19 -28.96
CA PHE A 157 4.88 -9.36 -28.88
C PHE A 157 4.15 -8.05 -29.14
N ILE A 158 4.52 -6.97 -28.46
CA ILE A 158 3.84 -5.67 -28.57
C ILE A 158 4.15 -4.94 -29.88
N ALA A 159 5.29 -5.23 -30.52
CA ALA A 159 5.63 -4.70 -31.85
C ALA A 159 4.58 -5.04 -32.92
N ARG A 160 3.88 -6.18 -32.77
CA ARG A 160 2.76 -6.59 -33.65
C ARG A 160 1.56 -5.65 -33.56
N PHE A 161 1.45 -4.90 -32.44
CA PHE A 161 0.40 -3.92 -32.22
C PHE A 161 0.88 -2.46 -32.45
N GLY A 162 2.11 -2.29 -32.98
CA GLY A 162 2.68 -0.98 -33.27
C GLY A 162 3.36 -0.30 -32.09
N TYR A 163 3.49 -0.97 -30.94
CA TYR A 163 4.13 -0.42 -29.76
C TYR A 163 5.62 -0.75 -29.72
N LYS A 164 6.40 0.11 -29.06
CA LYS A 164 7.86 -0.06 -28.87
C LYS A 164 8.22 0.08 -27.40
N VAL A 165 8.99 -0.87 -26.86
CA VAL A 165 9.55 -0.84 -25.51
C VAL A 165 11.07 -0.89 -25.59
N ARG A 166 11.73 -0.16 -24.69
CA ARG A 166 13.18 -0.29 -24.52
C ARG A 166 13.50 -1.55 -23.74
N THR A 167 14.32 -2.41 -24.31
CA THR A 167 14.81 -3.66 -23.70
C THR A 167 16.17 -3.51 -23.03
N SER A 168 16.82 -2.33 -23.25
CA SER A 168 18.16 -2.01 -22.72
C SER A 168 18.20 -0.61 -22.09
N GLY A 169 19.18 -0.37 -21.23
CA GLY A 169 19.35 0.91 -20.53
C GLY A 169 19.21 0.79 -19.02
N THR A 170 18.99 1.91 -18.34
CA THR A 170 18.75 1.93 -16.90
C THR A 170 17.37 1.39 -16.55
N LYS A 171 17.20 0.88 -15.32
CA LYS A 171 15.89 0.44 -14.80
C LYS A 171 14.81 1.51 -14.98
N THR A 172 15.18 2.78 -14.79
CA THR A 172 14.30 3.93 -14.97
C THR A 172 13.87 4.10 -16.43
N ASP A 173 14.79 3.90 -17.38
CA ASP A 173 14.47 4.05 -18.81
C ASP A 173 13.53 2.94 -19.29
N ILE A 174 13.77 1.73 -18.86
CA ILE A 174 12.91 0.57 -19.15
C ILE A 174 11.52 0.81 -18.55
N SER A 175 11.44 1.19 -17.27
CA SER A 175 10.17 1.46 -16.60
C SER A 175 9.38 2.58 -17.27
N LYS A 176 10.04 3.70 -17.62
CA LYS A 176 9.38 4.81 -18.35
C LYS A 176 8.87 4.35 -19.72
N SER A 177 9.63 3.52 -20.42
CA SER A 177 9.23 3.00 -21.72
C SER A 177 8.01 2.06 -21.62
N ILE A 178 7.92 1.23 -20.56
CA ILE A 178 6.76 0.38 -20.31
C ILE A 178 5.54 1.24 -19.91
N ASN A 179 5.74 2.23 -19.04
CA ASN A 179 4.66 3.12 -18.60
C ASN A 179 4.07 3.97 -19.75
N HIS A 180 4.84 4.21 -20.81
CA HIS A 180 4.35 4.93 -21.99
C HIS A 180 3.45 4.09 -22.90
N LEU A 181 3.36 2.77 -22.66
CA LEU A 181 2.45 1.87 -23.37
C LEU A 181 1.03 1.89 -22.80
N LEU A 182 0.86 2.48 -21.63
CA LEU A 182 -0.37 2.49 -20.84
C LEU A 182 -1.03 3.85 -20.90
#